data_d93f3153629939c15249502d67a7f4a9
#
_entry.id   d93f3153629939c15249502d67a7f4a9
#
_cell.length_a   1.000
_cell.length_b   1.000
_cell.length_c   1.000
_cell.angle_alpha   90.00
_cell.angle_beta   90.00
_cell.angle_gamma   90.00
#
_symmetry.space_group_name_H-M   'P 1'
#
loop_
_entity.id
_entity.type
_entity.pdbx_description
1 polymer ?
#
loop_
_entity_poly.entity_id
_entity_poly.type
_entity_poly.pdbx_seq_one_letter_code
_entity_poly.pdbx_strand_id
1 'polypeptide(L)'
;MSVLSDKWIRKMSKEQDMISPFEEKQIRGKSISYGLSSFGYDARVSDEFKIFTNVNSEIVDPKNFKPTNFVTKNVSECIIPPNSFVLARTVEKFKIPNDVLVICLGKSTYARCGIIAVSYTHLTLPTMIRV
;
A
#
# COMPACT_ATOMS: atom_id res chain seq x y z
N MET A 1 24.50 -4.79 -1.76
CA MET A 1 23.02 -4.77 -1.70
C MET A 1 22.51 -5.46 -2.95
N SER A 2 21.61 -6.43 -2.83
CA SER A 2 21.06 -7.18 -3.97
C SER A 2 19.53 -7.15 -3.93
N VAL A 3 18.92 -7.19 -5.12
CA VAL A 3 17.48 -7.35 -5.25
C VAL A 3 17.12 -8.81 -4.98
N LEU A 4 16.17 -9.04 -4.09
CA LEU A 4 15.76 -10.38 -3.68
C LEU A 4 14.71 -10.93 -4.64
N SER A 5 14.87 -12.19 -5.06
CA SER A 5 14.03 -12.84 -6.05
C SER A 5 12.72 -13.37 -5.46
N ASP A 6 11.81 -13.77 -6.33
CA ASP A 6 10.56 -14.46 -5.98
C ASP A 6 10.78 -15.73 -5.13
N LYS A 7 11.85 -16.47 -5.38
CA LYS A 7 12.20 -17.66 -4.59
C LYS A 7 12.44 -17.31 -3.13
N TRP A 8 13.18 -16.22 -2.90
CA TRP A 8 13.45 -15.74 -1.55
C TRP A 8 12.17 -15.20 -0.88
N ILE A 9 11.39 -14.37 -1.60
CA ILE A 9 10.13 -13.82 -1.08
C ILE A 9 9.16 -14.94 -0.69
N ARG A 10 9.03 -15.95 -1.55
CA ARG A 10 8.17 -17.13 -1.29
C ARG A 10 8.63 -17.88 -0.05
N LYS A 11 9.93 -18.13 0.08
CA LYS A 11 10.50 -18.82 1.25
C LYS A 11 10.18 -18.05 2.53
N MET A 12 10.51 -16.77 2.58
CA MET A 12 10.28 -15.95 3.77
C MET A 12 8.80 -15.79 4.12
N SER A 13 7.93 -15.69 3.13
CA SER A 13 6.48 -15.60 3.38
C SER A 13 5.89 -16.90 3.92
N LYS A 14 6.40 -18.06 3.49
CA LYS A 14 5.95 -19.37 3.98
C LYS A 14 6.54 -19.73 5.35
N GLU A 15 7.81 -19.44 5.57
CA GLU A 15 8.52 -19.85 6.79
C GLU A 15 8.39 -18.86 7.94
N GLN A 16 8.27 -17.56 7.64
CA GLN A 16 8.27 -16.49 8.64
C GLN A 16 7.07 -15.54 8.57
N ASP A 17 6.08 -15.87 7.74
CA ASP A 17 4.87 -15.04 7.59
C ASP A 17 5.18 -13.61 7.14
N MET A 18 6.22 -13.45 6.31
CA MET A 18 6.67 -12.11 5.88
C MET A 18 5.59 -11.31 5.18
N ILE A 19 4.73 -11.98 4.40
CA ILE A 19 3.55 -11.40 3.74
C ILE A 19 2.34 -12.26 4.09
N SER A 20 1.28 -11.69 4.64
CA SER A 20 0.08 -12.42 5.03
C SER A 20 -1.19 -11.58 4.78
N PRO A 21 -2.20 -12.10 4.05
CA PRO A 21 -2.22 -13.36 3.30
C PRO A 21 -1.25 -13.32 2.10
N PHE A 22 -0.60 -14.45 1.82
CA PHE A 22 0.39 -14.56 0.75
C PHE A 22 -0.18 -15.25 -0.48
N GLU A 23 -0.11 -14.58 -1.64
CA GLU A 23 -0.46 -15.16 -2.93
C GLU A 23 0.81 -15.57 -3.69
N GLU A 24 1.03 -16.88 -3.81
CA GLU A 24 2.28 -17.44 -4.37
C GLU A 24 2.49 -17.19 -5.86
N LYS A 25 1.42 -16.87 -6.57
CA LYS A 25 1.44 -16.64 -8.02
C LYS A 25 0.92 -15.24 -8.32
N GLN A 26 1.38 -14.68 -9.40
CA GLN A 26 0.78 -13.46 -9.91
C GLN A 26 -0.57 -13.79 -10.54
N ILE A 27 -1.64 -13.35 -9.91
CA ILE A 27 -3.00 -13.51 -10.41
C ILE A 27 -3.24 -12.42 -11.45
N ARG A 28 -3.59 -12.86 -12.66
CA ARG A 28 -3.94 -11.99 -13.79
C ARG A 28 -5.35 -12.33 -14.21
N GLY A 29 -6.25 -11.38 -14.17
CA GLY A 29 -7.64 -11.55 -14.54
C GLY A 29 -8.19 -10.31 -15.24
N LYS A 30 -9.49 -10.08 -15.15
CA LYS A 30 -10.15 -8.86 -15.64
C LYS A 30 -9.76 -7.62 -14.81
N SER A 31 -9.28 -7.82 -13.59
CA SER A 31 -8.82 -6.78 -12.68
C SER A 31 -7.30 -6.57 -12.77
N ILE A 32 -6.81 -5.60 -12.02
CA ILE A 32 -5.39 -5.32 -11.88
C ILE A 32 -4.70 -6.52 -11.23
N SER A 33 -3.56 -6.95 -11.77
CA SER A 33 -2.85 -8.12 -11.25
C SER A 33 -2.30 -7.89 -9.85
N TYR A 34 -2.29 -8.96 -9.04
CA TYR A 34 -1.74 -8.97 -7.68
C TYR A 34 -1.00 -10.28 -7.38
N GLY A 35 -0.26 -10.32 -6.30
CA GLY A 35 0.51 -11.47 -5.86
C GLY A 35 2.00 -11.40 -6.22
N LEU A 36 2.68 -12.54 -6.13
CA LEU A 36 4.12 -12.64 -6.29
C LEU A 36 4.56 -12.38 -7.74
N SER A 37 5.50 -11.47 -7.92
CA SER A 37 6.21 -11.21 -9.19
C SER A 37 7.68 -11.64 -9.09
N SER A 38 8.45 -11.49 -10.17
CA SER A 38 9.84 -11.99 -10.24
C SER A 38 10.77 -11.40 -9.17
N PHE A 39 10.58 -10.13 -8.81
CA PHE A 39 11.43 -9.42 -7.85
C PHE A 39 10.63 -8.53 -6.88
N GLY A 40 9.38 -8.87 -6.64
CA GLY A 40 8.52 -8.09 -5.77
C GLY A 40 7.16 -8.74 -5.55
N TYR A 41 6.26 -7.98 -4.96
CA TYR A 41 4.90 -8.41 -4.65
C TYR A 41 3.92 -7.29 -4.98
N ASP A 42 2.94 -7.59 -5.81
CA ASP A 42 1.85 -6.67 -6.11
C ASP A 42 0.78 -6.77 -5.01
N ALA A 43 0.76 -5.80 -4.10
CA ALA A 43 -0.19 -5.75 -3.00
C ALA A 43 -1.57 -5.26 -3.44
N ARG A 44 -2.59 -5.64 -2.67
CA ARG A 44 -3.98 -5.20 -2.87
C ARG A 44 -4.34 -4.12 -1.87
N VAL A 45 -5.15 -3.17 -2.29
CA VAL A 45 -5.75 -2.19 -1.40
C VAL A 45 -6.99 -2.79 -0.74
N SER A 46 -7.16 -2.57 0.56
CA SER A 46 -8.34 -2.99 1.30
C SER A 46 -9.52 -2.04 1.06
N ASP A 47 -10.66 -2.34 1.64
CA ASP A 47 -11.89 -1.56 1.55
C ASP A 47 -11.96 -0.34 2.50
N GLU A 48 -10.95 -0.16 3.36
CA GLU A 48 -10.86 0.99 4.27
C GLU A 48 -10.06 2.12 3.65
N PHE A 49 -10.72 3.26 3.48
CA PHE A 49 -10.15 4.48 2.91
C PHE A 49 -10.34 5.66 3.86
N LYS A 50 -9.31 6.51 3.96
CA LYS A 50 -9.38 7.81 4.62
C LYS A 50 -9.19 8.90 3.59
N ILE A 51 -10.30 9.54 3.21
CA ILE A 51 -10.32 10.59 2.20
C ILE A 51 -10.01 11.92 2.88
N PHE A 52 -9.00 12.61 2.37
CA PHE A 52 -8.66 13.94 2.88
C PHE A 52 -9.76 14.94 2.56
N THR A 53 -10.08 15.78 3.55
CA THR A 53 -11.00 16.91 3.41
C THR A 53 -10.47 18.12 4.16
N ASN A 54 -10.58 19.30 3.58
CA ASN A 54 -10.21 20.58 4.19
C ASN A 54 -11.42 21.34 4.73
N VAL A 55 -12.61 20.75 4.73
CA VAL A 55 -13.85 21.40 5.17
C VAL A 55 -13.78 21.82 6.65
N ASN A 56 -13.07 21.05 7.47
CA ASN A 56 -13.00 21.26 8.91
C ASN A 56 -11.68 21.92 9.37
N SER A 57 -10.81 22.32 8.45
CA SER A 57 -9.51 22.91 8.81
C SER A 57 -8.96 23.77 7.68
N GLU A 58 -8.65 25.03 7.98
CA GLU A 58 -8.01 25.94 7.03
C GLU A 58 -6.52 25.64 6.84
N ILE A 59 -5.90 24.99 7.82
CA ILE A 59 -4.46 24.71 7.85
C ILE A 59 -4.24 23.23 8.14
N VAL A 60 -3.38 22.60 7.34
CA VAL A 60 -2.84 21.27 7.61
C VAL A 60 -1.45 21.43 8.24
N ASP A 61 -1.39 21.30 9.56
CA ASP A 61 -0.14 21.41 10.32
C ASP A 61 0.39 20.00 10.62
N PRO A 62 1.57 19.62 10.11
CA PRO A 62 2.14 18.30 10.38
C PRO A 62 2.54 18.09 11.84
N LYS A 63 2.74 19.19 12.61
CA LYS A 63 3.05 19.11 14.05
C LYS A 63 1.79 18.99 14.91
N ASN A 64 0.64 19.39 14.36
CA ASN A 64 -0.66 19.35 15.05
C ASN A 64 -1.74 18.84 14.10
N PHE A 65 -1.54 17.62 13.62
CA PHE A 65 -2.42 17.02 12.64
C PHE A 65 -3.76 16.64 13.27
N LYS A 66 -4.87 17.12 12.69
CA LYS A 66 -6.22 16.85 13.18
C LYS A 66 -6.83 15.66 12.46
N PRO A 67 -7.28 14.61 13.19
CA PRO A 67 -7.99 13.47 12.58
C PRO A 67 -9.24 13.85 11.79
N THR A 68 -9.86 14.99 12.13
CA THR A 68 -11.03 15.56 11.45
C THR A 68 -10.77 15.97 10.00
N ASN A 69 -9.49 16.02 9.58
CA ASN A 69 -9.12 16.25 8.18
C ASN A 69 -9.33 15.04 7.28
N PHE A 70 -9.79 13.92 7.85
CA PHE A 70 -10.11 12.73 7.09
C PHE A 70 -11.53 12.24 7.34
N VAL A 71 -12.16 11.79 6.27
CA VAL A 71 -13.40 11.02 6.32
C VAL A 71 -13.06 9.56 6.04
N THR A 72 -13.34 8.68 6.99
CA THR A 72 -13.14 7.23 6.84
C THR A 72 -14.34 6.62 6.14
N LYS A 73 -14.09 5.84 5.09
CA LYS A 73 -15.10 5.06 4.37
C LYS A 73 -14.65 3.61 4.24
N ASN A 74 -15.60 2.69 4.43
CA ASN A 74 -15.44 1.27 4.15
C ASN A 74 -16.28 0.94 2.91
N VAL A 75 -15.66 0.87 1.75
CA VAL A 75 -16.34 0.74 0.46
C VAL A 75 -15.50 -0.10 -0.50
N SER A 76 -16.18 -0.81 -1.41
CA SER A 76 -15.51 -1.58 -2.47
C SER A 76 -14.92 -0.71 -3.58
N GLU A 77 -15.45 0.49 -3.75
CA GLU A 77 -14.98 1.49 -4.72
C GLU A 77 -14.84 2.84 -4.06
N CYS A 78 -13.66 3.46 -4.16
CA CYS A 78 -13.38 4.75 -3.58
C CYS A 78 -13.22 5.82 -4.69
N ILE A 79 -14.07 6.83 -4.62
CA ILE A 79 -13.93 8.02 -5.47
C ILE A 79 -13.00 9.01 -4.78
N ILE A 80 -11.89 9.34 -5.43
CA ILE A 80 -10.95 10.37 -4.95
C ILE A 80 -11.40 11.72 -5.52
N PRO A 81 -11.78 12.68 -4.67
CA PRO A 81 -12.19 14.02 -5.14
C PRO A 81 -11.03 14.75 -5.83
N PRO A 82 -11.30 15.68 -6.76
CA PRO A 82 -10.29 16.56 -7.32
C PRO A 82 -9.54 17.33 -6.21
N ASN A 83 -8.23 17.55 -6.41
CA ASN A 83 -7.36 18.25 -5.47
C ASN A 83 -7.36 17.65 -4.05
N SER A 84 -7.59 16.35 -3.94
CA SER A 84 -7.57 15.61 -2.69
C SER A 84 -6.65 14.38 -2.81
N PHE A 85 -6.47 13.69 -1.70
CA PHE A 85 -5.76 12.43 -1.66
C PHE A 85 -6.45 11.47 -0.70
N VAL A 86 -6.09 10.22 -0.80
CA VAL A 86 -6.67 9.15 0.00
C VAL A 86 -5.54 8.38 0.67
N LEU A 87 -5.71 8.11 1.95
CA LEU A 87 -4.90 7.11 2.64
C LEU A 87 -5.65 5.79 2.59
N ALA A 88 -4.97 4.76 2.12
CA ALA A 88 -5.49 3.41 2.09
C ALA A 88 -4.48 2.47 2.74
N ARG A 89 -4.92 1.28 3.09
CA ARG A 89 -4.02 0.23 3.57
C ARG A 89 -4.12 -0.99 2.68
N THR A 90 -3.09 -1.80 2.71
CA THR A 90 -3.09 -3.08 1.99
C THR A 90 -3.94 -4.12 2.70
N VAL A 91 -4.47 -5.07 1.93
CA VAL A 91 -5.06 -6.30 2.46
C VAL A 91 -3.97 -7.10 3.17
N GLU A 92 -2.79 -7.16 2.56
CA GLU A 92 -1.64 -7.86 3.09
C GLU A 92 -1.00 -7.11 4.25
N LYS A 93 -0.57 -7.88 5.25
CA LYS A 93 0.33 -7.42 6.32
C LYS A 93 1.75 -7.83 5.96
N PHE A 94 2.68 -6.91 6.15
CA PHE A 94 4.10 -7.13 5.87
C PHE A 94 4.89 -7.15 7.17
N LYS A 95 5.59 -8.27 7.41
CA LYS A 95 6.51 -8.47 8.52
C LYS A 95 7.92 -8.58 7.98
N ILE A 96 8.51 -7.41 7.73
CA ILE A 96 9.80 -7.32 7.05
C ILE A 96 10.94 -7.62 8.01
N PRO A 97 11.89 -8.51 7.66
CA PRO A 97 13.11 -8.75 8.44
C PRO A 97 13.96 -7.47 8.58
N ASN A 98 14.71 -7.38 9.70
CA ASN A 98 15.48 -6.18 10.02
C ASN A 98 16.64 -5.88 9.05
N ASP A 99 17.08 -6.88 8.31
CA ASP A 99 18.16 -6.80 7.31
C ASP A 99 17.64 -6.57 5.88
N VAL A 100 16.35 -6.32 5.72
CA VAL A 100 15.69 -6.13 4.42
C VAL A 100 15.07 -4.74 4.32
N LEU A 101 15.38 -4.05 3.24
CA LEU A 101 14.72 -2.82 2.83
C LEU A 101 13.64 -3.14 1.81
N VAL A 102 12.43 -2.63 2.03
CA VAL A 102 11.33 -2.71 1.05
C VAL A 102 11.05 -1.34 0.47
N ILE A 103 10.98 -1.27 -0.85
CA ILE A 103 10.57 -0.07 -1.57
C ILE A 103 9.16 -0.31 -2.10
N CYS A 104 8.21 0.53 -1.70
CA CYS A 104 6.87 0.53 -2.24
C CYS A 104 6.81 1.45 -3.47
N LEU A 105 6.30 0.95 -4.58
CA LEU A 105 6.19 1.68 -5.83
C LEU A 105 4.75 1.64 -6.35
N GLY A 106 4.34 2.72 -7.00
CA GLY A 106 3.07 2.77 -7.72
C GLY A 106 3.10 1.88 -8.97
N LYS A 107 1.97 1.24 -9.26
CA LYS A 107 1.82 0.42 -10.45
C LYS A 107 1.52 1.28 -11.68
N SER A 108 2.16 0.98 -12.81
CA SER A 108 1.99 1.74 -14.06
C SER A 108 0.54 1.80 -14.56
N THR A 109 -0.26 0.78 -14.24
CA THR A 109 -1.70 0.76 -14.57
C THR A 109 -2.44 1.89 -13.89
N TYR A 110 -2.15 2.15 -12.61
CA TYR A 110 -2.74 3.28 -11.88
C TYR A 110 -2.21 4.62 -12.38
N ALA A 111 -0.91 4.70 -12.65
CA ALA A 111 -0.31 5.93 -13.17
C ALA A 111 -0.93 6.39 -14.50
N ARG A 112 -1.29 5.45 -15.38
CA ARG A 112 -2.00 5.75 -16.64
C ARG A 112 -3.41 6.30 -16.42
N CYS A 113 -4.01 6.02 -15.27
CA CYS A 113 -5.30 6.58 -14.86
C CYS A 113 -5.16 7.88 -14.06
N GLY A 114 -3.97 8.44 -13.96
CA GLY A 114 -3.70 9.66 -13.19
C GLY A 114 -3.60 9.44 -11.67
N ILE A 115 -3.50 8.19 -11.23
CA ILE A 115 -3.36 7.86 -9.81
C ILE A 115 -1.88 7.65 -9.49
N ILE A 116 -1.34 8.48 -8.60
CA ILE A 116 0.03 8.39 -8.14
C ILE A 116 0.04 7.84 -6.72
N ALA A 117 0.69 6.69 -6.53
CA ALA A 117 0.97 6.17 -5.21
C ALA A 117 2.24 6.84 -4.66
N VAL A 118 2.11 7.48 -3.50
CA VAL A 118 3.25 8.02 -2.76
C VAL A 118 3.71 6.96 -1.77
N SER A 119 4.95 6.55 -1.89
CA SER A 119 5.53 5.51 -1.06
C SER A 119 6.58 6.06 -0.12
N TYR A 120 6.72 5.42 1.03
CA TYR A 120 7.79 5.71 1.99
C TYR A 120 8.84 4.61 1.93
N THR A 121 10.10 5.00 2.01
CA THR A 121 11.25 4.09 1.92
C THR A 121 11.56 3.35 3.22
N HIS A 122 10.93 3.72 4.34
CA HIS A 122 11.10 3.06 5.63
C HIS A 122 9.79 2.51 6.14
N LEU A 123 9.73 1.17 6.20
CA LEU A 123 8.68 0.44 6.88
C LEU A 123 9.22 0.01 8.24
N THR A 124 8.94 0.77 9.29
CA THR A 124 9.15 0.32 10.67
C THR A 124 7.89 -0.40 11.16
N LEU A 125 8.05 -1.50 11.91
CA LEU A 125 6.94 -2.22 12.50
C LEU A 125 6.29 -1.44 13.66
N PRO A 126 4.97 -1.46 13.80
CA PRO A 126 3.94 -1.98 12.90
C PRO A 126 3.63 -0.98 11.79
N THR A 127 3.86 -1.36 10.57
CA THR A 127 3.75 -0.43 9.45
C THR A 127 2.41 -0.56 8.75
N MET A 128 1.66 0.51 8.73
CA MET A 128 0.61 0.70 7.73
C MET A 128 1.25 1.26 6.47
N ILE A 129 1.17 0.53 5.37
CA ILE A 129 1.47 1.10 4.06
C ILE A 129 0.35 2.09 3.76
N ARG A 130 0.73 3.35 3.70
CA ARG A 130 -0.18 4.42 3.27
C ARG A 130 0.09 4.65 1.79
N VAL A 131 -0.86 4.26 0.97
CA VAL A 131 -0.85 4.48 -0.48
C VAL A 131 -1.73 5.66 -0.80
#